data_d55e06a0e79fcca329c1196f569aa7ce
#
_entry.id   d55e06a0e79fcca329c1196f569aa7ce
#
_cell.length_a   1.000
_cell.length_b   1.000
_cell.length_c   1.000
_cell.angle_alpha   90.00
_cell.angle_beta   90.00
_cell.angle_gamma   90.00
#
_symmetry.space_group_name_H-M   'P 1'
#
loop_
_entity.id
_entity.type
_entity.pdbx_description
1 polymer ?
#
loop_
_entity_poly.entity_id
_entity_poly.type
_entity_poly.pdbx_seq_one_letter_code
_entity_poly.pdbx_strand_id
1 'polypeptide(L)'
;LFFFLNRTCFNGLYRVNKSGLFNVPFGRYETPTICDANTIFADSELLQKVEILTGDYTQTINYAKGNSFFYFDPPYRPLNATSSFNDYTKEAFNDLAQKRLKDFCDQVQGAGHYFMLSNSDCQDGFFDDLYMQYQIERVWASRSINADPRKRGKLTELLIRNYN
;
A
#
# COMPACT_ATOMS: atom_id res chain seq x y z
N LEU A 1 -0.16 -1.74 -23.52
CA LEU A 1 0.78 -0.62 -23.36
C LEU A 1 1.32 -0.50 -21.93
N PHE A 2 0.49 -0.56 -20.88
CA PHE A 2 0.93 -0.43 -19.47
C PHE A 2 2.02 -1.45 -19.09
N PHE A 3 1.78 -2.75 -19.30
CA PHE A 3 2.77 -3.80 -19.02
C PHE A 3 4.10 -3.56 -19.75
N PHE A 4 4.03 -3.18 -21.03
CA PHE A 4 5.24 -2.88 -21.80
C PHE A 4 6.03 -1.73 -21.15
N LEU A 5 5.37 -0.62 -20.85
CA LEU A 5 6.00 0.54 -20.23
C LEU A 5 6.59 0.17 -18.86
N ASN A 6 5.84 -0.52 -18.01
CA ASN A 6 6.31 -0.95 -16.70
C ASN A 6 7.54 -1.88 -16.78
N ARG A 7 7.56 -2.81 -17.73
CA ARG A 7 8.66 -3.78 -17.90
C ARG A 7 9.89 -3.19 -18.59
N THR A 8 9.77 -2.08 -19.28
CA THR A 8 10.87 -1.45 -20.02
C THR A 8 11.36 -0.14 -19.44
N CYS A 9 10.62 0.50 -18.56
CA CYS A 9 11.00 1.74 -17.91
C CYS A 9 11.94 1.50 -16.72
N PHE A 10 12.58 2.59 -16.27
CA PHE A 10 13.50 2.56 -15.14
C PHE A 10 12.80 2.08 -13.85
N ASN A 11 13.30 0.99 -13.28
CA ASN A 11 12.82 0.34 -12.04
C ASN A 11 11.30 -0.02 -12.04
N GLY A 12 10.67 -0.21 -13.20
CA GLY A 12 9.24 -0.52 -13.25
C GLY A 12 8.33 0.55 -12.68
N LEU A 13 8.79 1.81 -12.61
CA LEU A 13 8.04 2.90 -12.04
C LEU A 13 6.86 3.32 -12.93
N TYR A 14 5.73 3.65 -12.33
CA TYR A 14 4.66 4.37 -13.02
C TYR A 14 4.65 5.82 -12.56
N ARG A 15 4.84 6.74 -13.49
CA ARG A 15 4.76 8.17 -13.23
C ARG A 15 4.24 8.90 -14.46
N VAL A 16 3.37 9.86 -14.23
CA VAL A 16 2.86 10.77 -15.26
C VAL A 16 3.25 12.23 -14.91
N ASN A 17 3.36 13.07 -15.91
CA ASN A 17 3.54 14.52 -15.72
C ASN A 17 2.20 15.21 -15.42
N LYS A 18 2.21 16.54 -15.24
CA LYS A 18 1.00 17.34 -14.99
C LYS A 18 -0.07 17.24 -16.09
N SER A 19 0.35 16.85 -17.30
CA SER A 19 -0.56 16.64 -18.44
C SER A 19 -1.06 15.19 -18.56
N GLY A 20 -0.79 14.32 -17.57
CA GLY A 20 -1.20 12.92 -17.57
C GLY A 20 -0.36 12.01 -18.48
N LEU A 21 0.73 12.49 -19.06
CA LEU A 21 1.60 11.72 -19.94
C LEU A 21 2.67 10.97 -19.16
N PHE A 22 2.88 9.69 -19.49
CA PHE A 22 3.93 8.85 -18.91
C PHE A 22 5.31 9.47 -19.15
N ASN A 23 6.11 9.62 -18.09
CA ASN A 23 7.39 10.33 -18.14
C ASN A 23 8.53 9.62 -17.38
N VAL A 24 8.47 8.30 -17.23
CA VAL A 24 9.58 7.53 -16.67
C VAL A 24 10.60 7.22 -17.76
N PRO A 25 11.91 7.41 -17.52
CA PRO A 25 12.97 7.08 -18.48
C PRO A 25 13.00 5.58 -18.81
N PHE A 26 13.56 5.24 -19.97
CA PHE A 26 13.82 3.85 -20.38
C PHE A 26 14.81 3.16 -19.42
N GLY A 27 14.55 1.91 -19.06
CA GLY A 27 15.30 1.18 -18.02
C GLY A 27 16.60 0.52 -18.48
N ARG A 28 16.91 0.52 -19.78
CA ARG A 28 18.09 -0.09 -20.39
C ARG A 28 18.25 -1.59 -20.08
N TYR A 29 17.13 -2.33 -19.99
CA TYR A 29 17.15 -3.78 -19.87
C TYR A 29 17.46 -4.41 -21.23
N GLU A 30 18.40 -5.37 -21.29
CA GLU A 30 18.78 -6.06 -22.53
C GLU A 30 17.67 -6.99 -23.04
N THR A 31 17.07 -7.77 -22.12
CA THR A 31 16.05 -8.76 -22.44
C THR A 31 14.89 -8.70 -21.42
N PRO A 32 14.06 -7.65 -21.46
CA PRO A 32 12.97 -7.53 -20.50
C PRO A 32 11.88 -8.56 -20.79
N THR A 33 11.45 -9.31 -19.78
CA THR A 33 10.27 -10.17 -19.86
C THR A 33 9.02 -9.31 -19.87
N ILE A 34 8.46 -9.05 -21.03
CA ILE A 34 7.26 -8.20 -21.20
C ILE A 34 6.00 -8.91 -20.73
N CYS A 35 5.88 -10.18 -21.09
CA CYS A 35 4.70 -10.99 -20.79
C CYS A 35 5.15 -12.35 -20.23
N ASP A 36 4.88 -12.57 -18.96
CA ASP A 36 4.95 -13.88 -18.33
C ASP A 36 3.55 -14.51 -18.38
N ALA A 37 3.27 -15.19 -19.50
CA ALA A 37 1.95 -15.74 -19.76
C ALA A 37 1.53 -16.76 -18.68
N ASN A 38 2.46 -17.59 -18.19
CA ASN A 38 2.16 -18.61 -17.19
C ASN A 38 1.69 -17.97 -15.87
N THR A 39 2.42 -16.98 -15.39
CA THR A 39 2.02 -16.24 -14.17
C THR A 39 0.68 -15.53 -14.38
N ILE A 40 0.48 -14.86 -15.52
CA ILE A 40 -0.76 -14.14 -15.80
C ILE A 40 -1.97 -15.10 -15.84
N PHE A 41 -1.84 -16.27 -16.43
CA PHE A 41 -2.92 -17.26 -16.46
C PHE A 41 -3.21 -17.80 -15.06
N ALA A 42 -2.17 -18.16 -14.28
CA ALA A 42 -2.34 -18.64 -12.92
C ALA A 42 -3.01 -17.59 -12.02
N ASP A 43 -2.59 -16.32 -12.11
CA ASP A 43 -3.20 -15.21 -11.38
C ASP A 43 -4.66 -14.99 -11.82
N SER A 44 -4.94 -15.09 -13.13
CA SER A 44 -6.30 -14.99 -13.66
C SER A 44 -7.22 -16.08 -13.09
N GLU A 45 -6.77 -17.33 -13.04
CA GLU A 45 -7.53 -18.43 -12.45
C GLU A 45 -7.79 -18.21 -10.95
N LEU A 46 -6.80 -17.67 -10.22
CA LEU A 46 -6.97 -17.33 -8.80
C LEU A 46 -7.99 -16.20 -8.62
N LEU A 47 -7.91 -15.16 -9.44
CA LEU A 47 -8.82 -14.01 -9.37
C LEU A 47 -10.28 -14.35 -9.69
N GLN A 48 -10.56 -15.46 -10.40
CA GLN A 48 -11.94 -15.94 -10.59
C GLN A 48 -12.57 -16.47 -9.28
N LYS A 49 -11.77 -16.71 -8.25
CA LYS A 49 -12.22 -17.24 -6.95
C LYS A 49 -12.41 -16.16 -5.90
N VAL A 50 -12.17 -14.90 -6.23
CA VAL A 50 -12.26 -13.76 -5.33
C VAL A 50 -13.28 -12.77 -5.84
N GLU A 51 -13.86 -12.01 -4.92
CA GLU A 51 -14.72 -10.88 -5.26
C GLU A 51 -13.89 -9.59 -5.28
N ILE A 52 -13.89 -8.91 -6.42
CA ILE A 52 -13.17 -7.65 -6.60
C ILE A 52 -14.16 -6.51 -6.46
N LEU A 53 -13.97 -5.68 -5.44
CA LEU A 53 -14.83 -4.54 -5.15
C LEU A 53 -14.12 -3.23 -5.53
N THR A 54 -14.92 -2.26 -5.99
CA THR A 54 -14.45 -0.90 -6.28
C THR A 54 -15.27 0.08 -5.45
N GLY A 55 -14.59 1.03 -4.80
CA GLY A 55 -15.25 2.07 -4.01
C GLY A 55 -14.58 2.33 -2.68
N ASP A 56 -15.34 2.83 -1.72
CA ASP A 56 -14.84 3.12 -0.38
C ASP A 56 -14.63 1.82 0.41
N TYR A 57 -13.49 1.69 1.07
CA TYR A 57 -13.11 0.50 1.83
C TYR A 57 -14.07 0.15 2.97
N THR A 58 -14.80 1.14 3.51
CA THR A 58 -15.77 0.89 4.59
C THR A 58 -16.91 -0.03 4.18
N GLN A 59 -17.19 -0.17 2.89
CA GLN A 59 -18.21 -1.09 2.38
C GLN A 59 -17.84 -2.56 2.61
N THR A 60 -16.56 -2.87 2.81
CA THR A 60 -16.09 -4.25 3.00
C THR A 60 -16.66 -4.92 4.23
N ILE A 61 -17.07 -4.16 5.25
CA ILE A 61 -17.73 -4.70 6.46
C ILE A 61 -19.02 -5.47 6.14
N ASN A 62 -19.73 -5.07 5.07
CA ASN A 62 -20.98 -5.72 4.65
C ASN A 62 -20.76 -7.12 4.07
N TYR A 63 -19.55 -7.46 3.72
CA TYR A 63 -19.15 -8.76 3.17
C TYR A 63 -18.55 -9.68 4.24
N ALA A 64 -18.28 -9.14 5.43
CA ALA A 64 -17.71 -9.90 6.53
C ALA A 64 -18.67 -11.00 7.02
N LYS A 65 -18.14 -12.19 7.28
CA LYS A 65 -18.88 -13.36 7.75
C LYS A 65 -18.08 -14.06 8.86
N GLY A 66 -18.75 -14.45 9.94
CA GLY A 66 -18.08 -15.13 11.05
C GLY A 66 -16.89 -14.29 11.59
N ASN A 67 -15.74 -14.92 11.76
CA ASN A 67 -14.50 -14.29 12.20
C ASN A 67 -13.69 -13.86 10.99
N SER A 68 -14.12 -12.83 10.26
CA SER A 68 -13.40 -12.31 9.10
C SER A 68 -12.09 -11.63 9.51
N PHE A 69 -11.11 -11.70 8.62
CA PHE A 69 -9.84 -11.01 8.76
C PHE A 69 -9.71 -9.91 7.69
N PHE A 70 -9.37 -8.70 8.12
CA PHE A 70 -9.17 -7.54 7.27
C PHE A 70 -7.68 -7.20 7.23
N TYR A 71 -7.12 -7.12 6.03
CA TYR A 71 -5.78 -6.57 5.84
C TYR A 71 -5.87 -5.20 5.18
N PHE A 72 -5.34 -4.17 5.84
CA PHE A 72 -5.32 -2.80 5.34
C PHE A 72 -3.91 -2.42 4.90
N ASP A 73 -3.78 -2.07 3.64
CA ASP A 73 -2.57 -1.52 3.02
C ASP A 73 -2.89 -0.16 2.39
N PRO A 74 -3.12 0.87 3.21
CA PRO A 74 -3.50 2.20 2.73
C PRO A 74 -2.30 2.90 2.09
N PRO A 75 -2.50 4.01 1.37
CA PRO A 75 -1.41 4.90 1.05
C PRO A 75 -0.64 5.30 2.31
N TYR A 76 0.65 4.98 2.36
CA TYR A 76 1.48 5.20 3.54
C TYR A 76 1.66 6.68 3.83
N ARG A 77 1.63 7.03 5.11
CA ARG A 77 1.91 8.38 5.57
C ARG A 77 3.36 8.76 5.22
N PRO A 78 3.62 9.92 4.61
CA PRO A 78 4.98 10.35 4.26
C PRO A 78 5.88 10.46 5.50
N LEU A 79 7.11 9.93 5.42
CA LEU A 79 8.10 9.98 6.51
C LEU A 79 8.58 11.41 6.83
N ASN A 80 8.49 12.32 5.85
CA ASN A 80 8.82 13.73 5.99
C ASN A 80 8.10 14.55 4.92
N ALA A 81 8.03 15.87 5.10
CA ALA A 81 7.33 16.79 4.20
C ALA A 81 7.86 16.78 2.76
N THR A 82 9.12 16.37 2.55
CA THR A 82 9.76 16.29 1.21
C THR A 82 9.53 14.96 0.52
N SER A 83 9.04 13.94 1.22
CA SER A 83 8.77 12.60 0.67
C SER A 83 7.33 12.43 0.17
N SER A 84 6.54 13.50 0.13
CA SER A 84 5.17 13.49 -0.37
C SER A 84 5.13 13.31 -1.91
N PHE A 85 5.43 12.10 -2.38
CA PHE A 85 5.17 11.70 -3.78
C PHE A 85 3.66 11.54 -4.06
N ASN A 86 2.79 11.81 -3.10
CA ASN A 86 1.34 11.59 -3.16
C ASN A 86 0.56 12.76 -3.76
N ASP A 87 1.22 13.80 -4.26
CA ASP A 87 0.57 14.96 -4.91
C ASP A 87 -0.17 14.63 -6.23
N TYR A 88 -0.17 13.35 -6.66
CA TYR A 88 -0.79 12.94 -7.92
C TYR A 88 -2.25 12.52 -7.80
N THR A 89 -2.78 12.35 -6.61
CA THR A 89 -4.22 12.14 -6.39
C THR A 89 -4.84 13.41 -5.81
N LYS A 90 -5.95 13.88 -6.41
CA LYS A 90 -6.69 15.07 -5.96
C LYS A 90 -7.18 14.97 -4.51
N GLU A 91 -7.11 13.79 -3.91
CA GLU A 91 -7.41 13.49 -2.52
C GLU A 91 -6.24 12.68 -1.93
N ALA A 92 -5.23 13.38 -1.40
CA ALA A 92 -4.15 12.73 -0.68
C ALA A 92 -4.73 12.00 0.55
N PHE A 93 -4.26 10.76 0.82
CA PHE A 93 -4.61 10.01 2.03
C PHE A 93 -3.87 10.64 3.21
N ASN A 94 -4.43 11.75 3.70
CA ASN A 94 -3.86 12.61 4.74
C ASN A 94 -4.16 12.10 6.15
N ASP A 95 -3.74 12.84 7.18
CA ASP A 95 -3.95 12.48 8.59
C ASP A 95 -5.44 12.32 8.96
N LEU A 96 -6.35 13.04 8.32
CA LEU A 96 -7.80 12.84 8.51
C LEU A 96 -8.26 11.51 7.93
N ALA A 97 -7.75 11.13 6.75
CA ALA A 97 -8.04 9.84 6.17
C ALA A 97 -7.45 8.68 7.00
N GLN A 98 -6.25 8.86 7.59
CA GLN A 98 -5.67 7.90 8.54
C GLN A 98 -6.55 7.73 9.78
N LYS A 99 -7.07 8.83 10.36
CA LYS A 99 -8.02 8.78 11.48
C LYS A 99 -9.32 8.08 11.13
N ARG A 100 -9.88 8.38 9.94
CA ARG A 100 -11.07 7.69 9.44
C ARG A 100 -10.85 6.18 9.26
N LEU A 101 -9.66 5.78 8.80
CA LEU A 101 -9.31 4.36 8.72
C LEU A 101 -9.23 3.72 10.11
N LYS A 102 -8.70 4.42 11.09
CA LYS A 102 -8.70 3.96 12.50
C LYS A 102 -10.12 3.76 13.03
N ASP A 103 -11.03 4.69 12.78
CA ASP A 103 -12.43 4.55 13.18
C ASP A 103 -13.08 3.32 12.52
N PHE A 104 -12.70 3.00 11.30
CA PHE A 104 -13.15 1.78 10.64
C PHE A 104 -12.52 0.52 11.26
N CYS A 105 -11.24 0.55 11.66
CA CYS A 105 -10.62 -0.53 12.43
C CYS A 105 -11.37 -0.81 13.73
N ASP A 106 -11.84 0.25 14.42
CA ASP A 106 -12.67 0.10 15.63
C ASP A 106 -14.00 -0.57 15.35
N GLN A 107 -14.64 -0.23 14.22
CA GLN A 107 -15.88 -0.89 13.78
C GLN A 107 -15.65 -2.36 13.48
N VAL A 108 -14.56 -2.70 12.78
CA VAL A 108 -14.14 -4.08 12.48
C VAL A 108 -13.97 -4.88 13.77
N GLN A 109 -13.25 -4.33 14.75
CA GLN A 109 -13.08 -4.95 16.05
C GLN A 109 -14.41 -5.07 16.82
N GLY A 110 -15.20 -4.00 16.84
CA GLY A 110 -16.51 -3.99 17.52
C GLY A 110 -17.50 -4.99 16.95
N ALA A 111 -17.35 -5.34 15.67
CA ALA A 111 -18.12 -6.40 15.00
C ALA A 111 -17.54 -7.82 15.24
N GLY A 112 -16.49 -7.97 16.04
CA GLY A 112 -15.87 -9.25 16.38
C GLY A 112 -14.94 -9.80 15.31
N HIS A 113 -14.42 -8.95 14.42
CA HIS A 113 -13.50 -9.34 13.37
C HIS A 113 -12.06 -8.99 13.71
N TYR A 114 -11.12 -9.59 12.99
CA TYR A 114 -9.69 -9.33 13.12
C TYR A 114 -9.20 -8.40 12.03
N PHE A 115 -8.20 -7.58 12.37
CA PHE A 115 -7.52 -6.78 11.36
C PHE A 115 -6.01 -6.73 11.58
N MET A 116 -5.29 -6.51 10.49
CA MET A 116 -3.90 -6.09 10.45
C MET A 116 -3.79 -4.90 9.48
N LEU A 117 -3.05 -3.88 9.88
CA LEU A 117 -2.81 -2.68 9.09
C LEU A 117 -1.29 -2.46 8.98
N SER A 118 -0.81 -2.23 7.76
CA SER A 118 0.57 -1.82 7.49
C SER A 118 0.66 -0.32 7.23
N ASN A 119 1.72 0.34 7.73
CA ASN A 119 2.00 1.74 7.42
C ASN A 119 3.48 2.08 7.66
N SER A 120 3.89 3.31 7.28
CA SER A 120 5.22 3.81 7.56
C SER A 120 5.41 4.12 9.05
N ASP A 121 6.61 3.83 9.57
CA ASP A 121 7.01 4.26 10.91
C ASP A 121 7.59 5.68 10.84
N CYS A 122 6.72 6.68 11.00
CA CYS A 122 7.09 8.10 10.91
C CYS A 122 7.89 8.60 12.11
N GLN A 123 7.97 7.83 13.20
CA GLN A 123 8.71 8.14 14.44
C GLN A 123 8.32 9.50 15.09
N ASP A 124 7.13 10.01 14.77
CA ASP A 124 6.58 11.26 15.33
C ASP A 124 5.47 11.01 16.35
N GLY A 125 5.22 9.74 16.71
CA GLY A 125 4.21 9.33 17.68
C GLY A 125 2.79 9.28 17.13
N PHE A 126 2.54 9.76 15.91
CA PHE A 126 1.18 9.84 15.36
C PHE A 126 0.43 8.50 15.40
N PHE A 127 1.05 7.43 14.94
CA PHE A 127 0.42 6.11 14.95
C PHE A 127 0.40 5.48 16.33
N ASP A 128 1.42 5.71 17.17
CA ASP A 128 1.46 5.22 18.55
C ASP A 128 0.29 5.79 19.37
N ASP A 129 0.02 7.08 19.22
CA ASP A 129 -1.11 7.73 19.88
C ASP A 129 -2.46 7.27 19.30
N LEU A 130 -2.57 7.22 17.95
CA LEU A 130 -3.81 6.90 17.26
C LEU A 130 -4.28 5.46 17.50
N TYR A 131 -3.33 4.51 17.58
CA TYR A 131 -3.60 3.09 17.74
C TYR A 131 -3.16 2.53 19.09
N MET A 132 -3.05 3.37 20.13
CA MET A 132 -2.57 3.02 21.46
C MET A 132 -3.28 1.81 22.12
N GLN A 133 -4.51 1.51 21.69
CA GLN A 133 -5.31 0.38 22.19
C GLN A 133 -5.03 -0.95 21.48
N TYR A 134 -4.21 -0.93 20.43
CA TYR A 134 -3.87 -2.07 19.59
C TYR A 134 -2.41 -2.48 19.74
N GLN A 135 -2.07 -3.63 19.23
CA GLN A 135 -0.67 -4.05 19.18
C GLN A 135 0.01 -3.39 17.99
N ILE A 136 1.11 -2.70 18.26
CA ILE A 136 1.95 -2.05 17.26
C ILE A 136 3.30 -2.76 17.24
N GLU A 137 3.61 -3.42 16.13
CA GLU A 137 4.90 -4.06 15.89
C GLU A 137 5.68 -3.29 14.83
N ARG A 138 6.98 -3.10 15.07
CA ARG A 138 7.89 -2.48 14.10
C ARG A 138 8.69 -3.56 13.41
N VAL A 139 8.54 -3.66 12.10
CA VAL A 139 9.22 -4.65 11.28
C VAL A 139 10.25 -3.99 10.37
N TRP A 140 11.36 -4.67 10.14
CA TRP A 140 12.36 -4.19 9.21
C TRP A 140 11.93 -4.42 7.77
N ALA A 141 11.79 -3.35 7.01
CA ALA A 141 11.52 -3.39 5.58
C ALA A 141 12.73 -2.89 4.78
N SER A 142 13.02 -3.54 3.66
CA SER A 142 14.07 -3.08 2.76
C SER A 142 13.48 -2.21 1.67
N ARG A 143 13.92 -0.96 1.56
CA ARG A 143 13.59 -0.12 0.40
C ARG A 143 14.46 -0.49 -0.79
N SER A 144 13.87 -1.19 -1.75
CA SER A 144 14.53 -1.54 -3.02
C SER A 144 14.65 -0.34 -3.98
N ILE A 145 13.82 0.70 -3.79
CA ILE A 145 13.69 1.83 -4.71
C ILE A 145 14.22 3.10 -4.05
N ASN A 146 15.46 3.43 -4.34
CA ASN A 146 16.03 4.76 -4.14
C ASN A 146 17.00 5.05 -5.28
N ALA A 147 16.94 6.26 -5.85
CA ALA A 147 17.85 6.70 -6.90
C ALA A 147 19.33 6.70 -6.44
N ASP A 148 19.58 6.96 -5.16
CA ASP A 148 20.91 6.82 -4.53
C ASP A 148 21.02 5.46 -3.82
N PRO A 149 21.86 4.52 -4.32
CA PRO A 149 22.05 3.22 -3.69
C PRO A 149 22.51 3.29 -2.22
N ARG A 150 23.21 4.35 -1.84
CA ARG A 150 23.72 4.59 -0.48
C ARG A 150 22.59 4.95 0.51
N LYS A 151 21.43 5.39 -0.01
CA LYS A 151 20.22 5.70 0.75
C LYS A 151 19.21 4.55 0.76
N ARG A 152 19.58 3.37 0.24
CA ARG A 152 18.82 2.13 0.38
C ARG A 152 19.10 1.54 1.75
N GLY A 153 18.46 2.11 2.77
CA GLY A 153 18.57 1.65 4.15
C GLY A 153 17.41 0.72 4.55
N LYS A 154 17.62 -0.02 5.63
CA LYS A 154 16.52 -0.68 6.33
C LYS A 154 15.72 0.42 7.03
N LEU A 155 14.41 0.44 6.80
CA LEU A 155 13.47 1.28 7.54
C LEU A 155 12.56 0.38 8.33
N THR A 156 12.03 0.90 9.42
CA THR A 156 10.94 0.24 10.11
C THR A 156 9.61 0.63 9.47
N GLU A 157 8.73 -0.35 9.37
CA GLU A 157 7.32 -0.19 9.03
C GLU A 157 6.49 -0.68 10.22
N LEU A 158 5.27 -0.19 10.32
CA LEU A 158 4.34 -0.57 11.37
C LEU A 158 3.42 -1.69 10.89
N LEU A 159 3.24 -2.70 11.74
CA LEU A 159 2.14 -3.63 11.67
C LEU A 159 1.27 -3.44 12.90
N ILE A 160 0.03 -3.02 12.70
CA ILE A 160 -0.94 -2.71 13.74
C ILE A 160 -2.03 -3.75 13.68
N ARG A 161 -2.36 -4.41 14.82
CA ARG A 161 -3.34 -5.49 14.86
C ARG A 161 -4.14 -5.52 16.15
N ASN A 162 -5.35 -6.10 16.10
CA ASN A 162 -6.24 -6.25 17.26
C ASN A 162 -6.23 -7.67 17.87
N TYR A 163 -5.25 -8.48 17.57
CA TYR A 163 -5.11 -9.86 18.06
C TYR A 163 -3.66 -10.15 18.46
N ASN A 164 -3.47 -11.18 19.27
CA ASN A 164 -2.16 -11.66 19.75
C ASN A 164 -1.47 -12.56 18.72
#